data_02430c1924b8d5aba2508e5f2146d0c4
#
_entry.id   02430c1924b8d5aba2508e5f2146d0c4
#
_cell.length_a   1.000
_cell.length_b   1.000
_cell.length_c   1.000
_cell.angle_alpha   90.00
_cell.angle_beta   90.00
_cell.angle_gamma   90.00
#
_symmetry.space_group_name_H-M   'P 1'
#
loop_
_entity.id
_entity.type
_entity.pdbx_description
1 polymer ?
#
loop_
_entity_poly.entity_id
_entity_poly.type
_entity_poly.pdbx_seq_one_letter_code
_entity_poly.pdbx_strand_id
1 'polypeptide(L)'
;PKPFSLEDKGITNEGLLAFASRASNVEKGSALYSANCAGCHGANGSGLSGPNLTDGYWLHGSEPTDLYTTVYVGIGAKGMPAWGGAFGAQVKDVIAYVMSLKDTNIAGKAPQGVDAEGNEAPQ
;
A
#
# COMPACT_ATOMS: atom_id res chain seq x y z
N PRO A 1 -12.78 21.28 6.76
CA PRO A 1 -11.59 20.45 6.83
C PRO A 1 -10.75 20.60 5.55
N LYS A 2 -9.45 20.54 5.73
CA LYS A 2 -8.52 20.63 4.60
C LYS A 2 -8.59 19.35 3.75
N PRO A 3 -8.58 19.46 2.42
CA PRO A 3 -8.44 18.29 1.59
C PRO A 3 -7.07 17.62 1.80
N PHE A 4 -6.97 16.33 1.52
CA PHE A 4 -5.73 15.60 1.61
C PHE A 4 -4.69 16.18 0.63
N SER A 5 -3.47 16.39 1.10
CA SER A 5 -2.37 16.87 0.28
C SER A 5 -1.06 16.24 0.72
N LEU A 6 -0.40 15.55 -0.19
CA LEU A 6 0.94 15.00 0.04
C LEU A 6 1.93 16.11 0.35
N GLU A 7 1.84 17.23 -0.37
CA GLU A 7 2.72 18.37 -0.19
C GLU A 7 2.63 18.96 1.20
N ASP A 8 1.41 19.19 1.69
CA ASP A 8 1.17 19.72 3.04
C ASP A 8 1.73 18.79 4.13
N LYS A 9 1.77 17.49 3.86
CA LYS A 9 2.27 16.49 4.79
C LYS A 9 3.77 16.25 4.66
N GLY A 10 4.41 16.85 3.66
CA GLY A 10 5.82 16.62 3.37
C GLY A 10 6.13 15.21 2.91
N ILE A 11 5.18 14.55 2.26
CA ILE A 11 5.33 13.15 1.80
C ILE A 11 5.85 13.14 0.37
N THR A 12 7.00 12.48 0.17
CA THR A 12 7.63 12.33 -1.16
C THR A 12 8.00 10.87 -1.38
N ASN A 13 8.20 10.49 -2.65
CA ASN A 13 8.68 9.15 -2.99
C ASN A 13 10.05 8.88 -2.33
N GLU A 14 10.98 9.81 -2.42
CA GLU A 14 12.31 9.67 -1.84
C GLU A 14 12.25 9.48 -0.33
N GLY A 15 11.40 10.26 0.34
CA GLY A 15 11.22 10.16 1.80
C GLY A 15 10.64 8.82 2.21
N LEU A 16 9.66 8.31 1.46
CA LEU A 16 9.04 7.01 1.74
C LEU A 16 10.02 5.86 1.48
N LEU A 17 10.83 5.96 0.41
CA LEU A 17 11.86 4.97 0.12
C LEU A 17 12.90 4.92 1.24
N ALA A 18 13.36 6.07 1.72
CA ALA A 18 14.30 6.14 2.83
C ALA A 18 13.71 5.56 4.11
N PHE A 19 12.45 5.87 4.39
CA PHE A 19 11.74 5.34 5.55
C PHE A 19 11.63 3.82 5.49
N ALA A 20 11.31 3.28 4.31
CA ALA A 20 11.15 1.85 4.09
C ALA A 20 12.49 1.09 4.12
N SER A 21 13.62 1.77 3.99
CA SER A 21 14.94 1.14 4.06
C SER A 21 15.31 0.69 5.47
N ARG A 22 14.58 1.15 6.49
CA ARG A 22 14.82 0.78 7.90
C ARG A 22 13.97 -0.43 8.27
N ALA A 23 14.64 -1.51 8.66
CA ALA A 23 13.97 -2.76 9.04
C ALA A 23 12.95 -2.57 10.17
N SER A 24 13.24 -1.70 11.15
CA SER A 24 12.31 -1.45 12.26
C SER A 24 11.00 -0.83 11.79
N ASN A 25 11.03 -0.01 10.75
CA ASN A 25 9.81 0.57 10.17
C ASN A 25 8.98 -0.48 9.45
N VAL A 26 9.65 -1.37 8.71
CA VAL A 26 8.98 -2.50 8.04
C VAL A 26 8.31 -3.42 9.05
N GLU A 27 8.98 -3.71 10.17
CA GLU A 27 8.42 -4.55 11.24
C GLU A 27 7.17 -3.93 11.86
N LYS A 28 7.20 -2.63 12.15
CA LYS A 28 6.02 -1.92 12.66
C LYS A 28 4.88 -1.96 11.66
N GLY A 29 5.19 -1.78 10.38
CA GLY A 29 4.20 -1.87 9.30
C GLY A 29 3.60 -3.25 9.20
N SER A 30 4.41 -4.30 9.37
CA SER A 30 3.95 -5.68 9.35
C SER A 30 2.90 -5.94 10.44
N ALA A 31 3.14 -5.42 11.65
CA ALA A 31 2.19 -5.58 12.76
C ALA A 31 0.87 -4.86 12.47
N LEU A 32 0.93 -3.64 11.94
CA LEU A 32 -0.27 -2.88 11.58
C LEU A 32 -1.02 -3.56 10.43
N TYR A 33 -0.30 -4.08 9.45
CA TYR A 33 -0.87 -4.81 8.32
C TYR A 33 -1.62 -6.04 8.80
N SER A 34 -0.99 -6.86 9.64
CA SER A 34 -1.59 -8.10 10.14
C SER A 34 -2.89 -7.86 10.89
N ALA A 35 -2.95 -6.77 11.64
CA ALA A 35 -4.13 -6.43 12.44
C ALA A 35 -5.27 -5.82 11.60
N ASN A 36 -4.95 -5.13 10.49
CA ASN A 36 -5.94 -4.27 9.83
C ASN A 36 -6.11 -4.50 8.33
N CYS A 37 -5.11 -5.02 7.64
CA CYS A 37 -5.10 -5.15 6.18
C CYS A 37 -5.22 -6.60 5.71
N ALA A 38 -4.75 -7.54 6.50
CA ALA A 38 -4.70 -8.95 6.13
C ALA A 38 -6.07 -9.55 5.86
N GLY A 39 -7.12 -9.01 6.47
CA GLY A 39 -8.49 -9.50 6.27
C GLY A 39 -8.95 -9.42 4.82
N CYS A 40 -8.48 -8.43 4.07
CA CYS A 40 -8.83 -8.23 2.65
C CYS A 40 -7.70 -8.61 1.70
N HIS A 41 -6.44 -8.40 2.12
CA HIS A 41 -5.29 -8.61 1.24
C HIS A 41 -4.54 -9.93 1.49
N GLY A 42 -4.95 -10.69 2.49
CA GLY A 42 -4.30 -11.94 2.86
C GLY A 42 -3.16 -11.72 3.85
N ALA A 43 -2.82 -12.75 4.63
CA ALA A 43 -1.80 -12.67 5.67
C ALA A 43 -0.42 -12.32 5.10
N ASN A 44 -0.15 -12.73 3.86
CA ASN A 44 1.13 -12.47 3.17
C ASN A 44 0.99 -11.50 2.00
N GLY A 45 -0.15 -10.80 1.89
CA GLY A 45 -0.37 -9.81 0.85
C GLY A 45 -0.80 -10.38 -0.50
N SER A 46 -1.02 -11.68 -0.61
CA SER A 46 -1.31 -12.33 -1.90
C SER A 46 -2.73 -12.10 -2.43
N GLY A 47 -3.58 -11.43 -1.66
CA GLY A 47 -4.92 -11.04 -2.06
C GLY A 47 -6.01 -11.98 -1.55
N LEU A 48 -7.16 -11.42 -1.29
CA LEU A 48 -8.42 -12.12 -0.99
C LEU A 48 -9.53 -11.30 -1.65
N SER A 49 -10.36 -10.58 -0.89
CA SER A 49 -11.31 -9.63 -1.46
C SER A 49 -10.58 -8.40 -2.03
N GLY A 50 -9.46 -8.00 -1.42
CA GLY A 50 -8.59 -6.97 -1.96
C GLY A 50 -7.55 -7.53 -2.92
N PRO A 51 -6.87 -6.66 -3.69
CA PRO A 51 -5.85 -7.09 -4.65
C PRO A 51 -4.65 -7.78 -4.02
N ASN A 52 -3.94 -8.57 -4.83
CA ASN A 52 -2.61 -9.10 -4.50
C ASN A 52 -1.63 -7.92 -4.47
N LEU A 53 -0.95 -7.73 -3.35
CA LEU A 53 0.00 -6.64 -3.13
C LEU A 53 1.45 -7.05 -3.43
N THR A 54 1.67 -8.29 -3.86
CA THR A 54 3.00 -8.85 -4.04
C THR A 54 3.45 -8.88 -5.49
N ASP A 55 2.55 -8.63 -6.44
CA ASP A 55 2.88 -8.59 -7.87
C ASP A 55 3.24 -7.15 -8.30
N GLY A 56 3.59 -7.00 -9.57
CA GLY A 56 3.99 -5.70 -10.12
C GLY A 56 2.85 -4.88 -10.71
N TYR A 57 1.59 -5.27 -10.48
CA TYR A 57 0.42 -4.60 -11.08
C TYR A 57 -0.42 -3.93 -10.01
N TRP A 58 -0.85 -2.70 -10.25
CA TRP A 58 -1.51 -1.86 -9.26
C TRP A 58 -2.71 -1.15 -9.87
N LEU A 59 -3.84 -1.14 -9.13
CA LEU A 59 -5.07 -0.50 -9.59
C LEU A 59 -5.02 1.02 -9.44
N HIS A 60 -4.26 1.53 -8.49
CA HIS A 60 -4.27 2.95 -8.11
C HIS A 60 -2.88 3.58 -8.14
N GLY A 61 -1.95 2.99 -8.88
CA GLY A 61 -0.58 3.46 -9.00
C GLY A 61 0.39 2.68 -8.13
N SER A 62 1.64 2.62 -8.56
CA SER A 62 2.68 1.78 -7.97
C SER A 62 3.77 2.56 -7.22
N GLU A 63 3.77 3.89 -7.30
CA GLU A 63 4.76 4.69 -6.60
C GLU A 63 4.47 4.74 -5.10
N PRO A 64 5.50 4.93 -4.25
CA PRO A 64 5.28 5.01 -2.80
C PRO A 64 4.20 6.01 -2.40
N THR A 65 4.19 7.19 -3.03
CA THR A 65 3.17 8.22 -2.74
C THR A 65 1.77 7.80 -3.16
N ASP A 66 1.64 6.98 -4.22
CA ASP A 66 0.35 6.42 -4.62
C ASP A 66 -0.17 5.45 -3.57
N LEU A 67 0.70 4.60 -3.05
CA LEU A 67 0.36 3.64 -1.98
C LEU A 67 -0.04 4.39 -0.70
N TYR A 68 0.71 5.43 -0.35
CA TYR A 68 0.43 6.26 0.82
C TYR A 68 -0.96 6.89 0.71
N THR A 69 -1.26 7.50 -0.44
CA THR A 69 -2.55 8.15 -0.69
C THR A 69 -3.70 7.15 -0.59
N THR A 70 -3.54 5.98 -1.22
CA THR A 70 -4.57 4.92 -1.22
C THR A 70 -4.90 4.47 0.20
N VAL A 71 -3.89 4.24 1.04
CA VAL A 71 -4.10 3.80 2.42
C VAL A 71 -4.66 4.94 3.28
N TYR A 72 -4.12 6.14 3.12
CA TYR A 72 -4.53 7.29 3.94
C TYR A 72 -5.97 7.70 3.66
N VAL A 73 -6.31 7.86 2.39
CA VAL A 73 -7.63 8.35 1.94
C VAL A 73 -8.64 7.23 1.80
N GLY A 74 -8.18 6.01 1.51
CA GLY A 74 -9.05 4.86 1.27
C GLY A 74 -9.69 4.88 -0.10
N ILE A 75 -10.47 3.83 -0.38
CA ILE A 75 -11.24 3.70 -1.60
C ILE A 75 -12.64 3.23 -1.18
N GLY A 76 -13.44 4.17 -0.70
CA GLY A 76 -14.76 3.87 -0.13
C GLY A 76 -15.66 3.08 -1.07
N ALA A 77 -15.62 3.39 -2.37
CA ALA A 77 -16.42 2.70 -3.37
C ALA A 77 -16.06 1.22 -3.52
N LYS A 78 -14.84 0.84 -3.12
CA LYS A 78 -14.33 -0.55 -3.17
C LYS A 78 -14.29 -1.21 -1.80
N GLY A 79 -14.75 -0.52 -0.75
CA GLY A 79 -14.75 -1.05 0.60
C GLY A 79 -13.45 -0.91 1.36
N MET A 80 -12.45 -0.24 0.81
CA MET A 80 -11.19 0.00 1.52
C MET A 80 -11.33 1.24 2.41
N PRO A 81 -11.18 1.09 3.75
CA PRO A 81 -11.31 2.23 4.66
C PRO A 81 -10.18 3.25 4.49
N ALA A 82 -10.44 4.48 4.96
CA ALA A 82 -9.43 5.52 5.06
C ALA A 82 -8.71 5.34 6.40
N TRP A 83 -7.45 4.97 6.36
CA TRP A 83 -6.67 4.68 7.57
C TRP A 83 -5.92 5.90 8.12
N GLY A 84 -5.93 7.03 7.39
CA GLY A 84 -5.21 8.23 7.79
C GLY A 84 -5.60 8.76 9.16
N GLY A 85 -6.89 8.76 9.48
CA GLY A 85 -7.38 9.22 10.77
C GLY A 85 -6.97 8.32 11.94
N ALA A 86 -6.97 7.00 11.71
CA ALA A 86 -6.64 6.03 12.75
C ALA A 86 -5.13 5.92 12.99
N PHE A 87 -4.33 5.94 11.92
CA PHE A 87 -2.89 5.70 11.99
C PHE A 87 -2.06 6.98 11.98
N GLY A 88 -2.55 8.06 11.38
CA GLY A 88 -1.78 9.30 11.29
C GLY A 88 -0.40 9.04 10.68
N ALA A 89 0.66 9.42 11.41
CA ALA A 89 2.04 9.25 10.97
C ALA A 89 2.42 7.79 10.73
N GLN A 90 1.72 6.84 11.35
CA GLN A 90 2.02 5.40 11.20
C GLN A 90 1.57 4.83 9.85
N VAL A 91 0.87 5.60 9.01
CA VAL A 91 0.61 5.19 7.63
C VAL A 91 1.93 4.91 6.91
N LYS A 92 2.99 5.66 7.20
CA LYS A 92 4.31 5.42 6.62
C LYS A 92 4.84 4.02 6.94
N ASP A 93 4.60 3.52 8.16
CA ASP A 93 5.04 2.18 8.56
C ASP A 93 4.32 1.11 7.72
N VAL A 94 3.00 1.28 7.52
CA VAL A 94 2.22 0.37 6.68
C VAL A 94 2.76 0.37 5.26
N ILE A 95 3.05 1.55 4.71
CA ILE A 95 3.58 1.66 3.35
C ILE A 95 4.96 1.03 3.26
N ALA A 96 5.81 1.17 4.27
CA ALA A 96 7.12 0.51 4.30
C ALA A 96 6.97 -1.01 4.17
N TYR A 97 6.02 -1.60 4.88
CA TYR A 97 5.76 -3.03 4.79
C TYR A 97 5.22 -3.42 3.41
N VAL A 98 4.23 -2.69 2.89
CA VAL A 98 3.64 -2.97 1.57
C VAL A 98 4.72 -2.89 0.48
N MET A 99 5.60 -1.90 0.55
CA MET A 99 6.72 -1.78 -0.38
C MET A 99 7.66 -3.00 -0.32
N SER A 100 7.80 -3.61 0.86
CA SER A 100 8.62 -4.83 1.01
C SER A 100 7.98 -6.04 0.33
N LEU A 101 6.66 -6.02 0.11
CA LEU A 101 5.93 -7.09 -0.57
C LEU A 101 5.95 -6.93 -2.09
N LYS A 102 6.11 -5.71 -2.58
CA LYS A 102 6.05 -5.39 -4.00
C LYS A 102 7.06 -6.23 -4.79
N ASP A 103 6.61 -6.79 -5.90
CA ASP A 103 7.41 -7.64 -6.79
C ASP A 103 7.96 -8.94 -6.18
N THR A 104 7.44 -9.36 -5.03
CA THR A 104 7.78 -10.68 -4.46
C THR A 104 6.99 -11.81 -5.10
N ASN A 105 5.91 -11.50 -5.80
CA ASN A 105 5.12 -12.42 -6.65
C ASN A 105 4.66 -13.69 -5.92
N ILE A 106 4.03 -13.51 -4.77
CA ILE A 106 3.44 -14.64 -4.05
C ILE A 106 2.15 -15.06 -4.75
N ALA A 107 2.00 -16.35 -5.00
CA ALA A 107 0.81 -16.89 -5.65
C ALA A 107 -0.44 -16.60 -4.83
N GLY A 108 -1.50 -16.16 -5.49
CA GLY A 108 -2.76 -15.82 -4.85
C GLY A 108 -3.73 -15.24 -5.87
N LYS A 109 -4.37 -14.14 -5.51
CA LYS A 109 -5.31 -13.48 -6.43
C LYS A 109 -4.57 -13.01 -7.68
N ALA A 110 -5.21 -13.16 -8.85
CA ALA A 110 -4.63 -12.77 -10.13
C ALA A 110 -4.28 -11.28 -10.15
N PRO A 111 -3.21 -10.87 -10.86
CA PRO A 111 -2.83 -9.47 -10.95
C PRO A 111 -3.95 -8.59 -11.51
N GLN A 112 -4.06 -7.38 -10.99
CA GLN A 112 -5.07 -6.40 -11.38
C GLN A 112 -4.41 -5.04 -11.57
N GLY A 113 -4.85 -4.29 -12.58
CA GLY A 113 -4.34 -2.95 -12.83
C GLY A 113 -3.19 -2.93 -13.81
N VAL A 114 -2.25 -2.02 -13.61
CA VAL A 114 -1.14 -1.78 -14.54
C VAL A 114 0.20 -1.86 -13.81
N ASP A 115 1.26 -2.18 -14.58
CA ASP A 115 2.62 -2.19 -14.04
C ASP A 115 3.23 -0.76 -14.08
N ALA A 116 4.49 -0.64 -13.67
CA ALA A 116 5.17 0.65 -13.60
C ALA A 116 5.31 1.34 -14.97
N GLU A 117 5.29 0.56 -16.05
CA GLU A 117 5.37 1.06 -17.43
C GLU A 117 4.00 1.31 -18.05
N GLY A 118 2.92 1.08 -17.31
CA GLY A 118 1.56 1.29 -17.78
C GLY A 118 0.95 0.12 -18.53
N ASN A 119 1.59 -1.04 -18.54
CA ASN A 119 1.07 -2.23 -19.20
C ASN A 119 0.00 -2.90 -18.34
N GLU A 120 -1.13 -3.29 -18.94
CA GLU A 120 -2.21 -3.94 -18.22
C GLU A 120 -1.81 -5.33 -17.74
N ALA A 121 -2.39 -5.75 -16.61
CA ALA A 121 -2.19 -7.10 -16.08
C ALA A 121 -2.69 -8.15 -17.08
N PRO A 122 -2.04 -9.32 -17.13
CA PRO A 122 -2.51 -10.41 -17.99
C PRO A 122 -3.93 -10.85 -17.62
N GLN A 123 -4.72 -11.16 -18.64
CA GLN A 123 -6.09 -11.63 -18.49
C GLN A 123 -6.13 -13.14 -18.22
#